data_a51933a0e4a25cd524e87a6664ff1ad9
#
_entry.id   a51933a0e4a25cd524e87a6664ff1ad9
#
_cell.length_a   1.000
_cell.length_b   1.000
_cell.length_c   1.000
_cell.angle_alpha   90.00
_cell.angle_beta   90.00
_cell.angle_gamma   90.00
#
_symmetry.space_group_name_H-M   'P 1'
#
loop_
_entity.id
_entity.type
_entity.pdbx_description
1 polymer ?
#
loop_
_entity_poly.entity_id
_entity_poly.type
_entity_poly.pdbx_seq_one_letter_code
_entity_poly.pdbx_strand_id
1 'polypeptide(L)'
;HERSIIPRDIMVASLAVVSQEVFLFEGTVRDNLTLWDSTVPEESLIQACTDAEILDTVLALPGGFDGQLIESGANLSGGQRQRLEIARALVRSPSILVLDEATSALDAETEHLIADRLLARAWTCIMDAPRLSTIRDSDEIIVLEAGRIAERGTHTDLWQQGGYYAALLQASEGAGEFDSDG
;
A
#
# COMPACT_ATOMS: atom_id res chain seq x y z
N HIS A 1 19.60 5.70 14.65
CA HIS A 1 20.51 4.55 14.90
C HIS A 1 20.98 4.00 13.56
N GLU A 2 22.25 3.63 13.44
CA GLU A 2 22.76 3.00 12.23
C GLU A 2 22.09 1.62 12.05
N ARG A 3 21.74 1.26 10.81
CA ARG A 3 21.10 -0.02 10.42
C ARG A 3 21.84 -1.26 10.95
N SER A 4 23.15 -1.16 11.15
CA SER A 4 24.02 -2.21 11.69
C SER A 4 23.78 -2.55 13.16
N ILE A 5 23.04 -1.70 13.90
CA ILE A 5 22.78 -1.85 15.34
C ILE A 5 21.46 -2.56 15.61
N ILE A 6 20.55 -2.62 14.60
CA ILE A 6 19.25 -3.26 14.75
C ILE A 6 19.40 -4.76 14.41
N PRO A 7 19.10 -5.68 15.34
CA PRO A 7 19.09 -7.11 15.06
C PRO A 7 18.19 -7.42 13.86
N ARG A 8 18.65 -8.36 13.02
CA ARG A 8 17.97 -8.67 11.75
C ARG A 8 16.55 -9.19 11.95
N ASP A 9 16.33 -9.97 12.99
CA ASP A 9 15.03 -10.52 13.40
C ASP A 9 14.04 -9.40 13.76
N ILE A 10 14.48 -8.39 14.51
CA ILE A 10 13.67 -7.21 14.84
C ILE A 10 13.35 -6.42 13.56
N MET A 11 14.33 -6.20 12.69
CA MET A 11 14.11 -5.46 11.46
C MET A 11 13.12 -6.16 10.53
N VAL A 12 13.25 -7.48 10.36
CA VAL A 12 12.34 -8.28 9.52
C VAL A 12 10.92 -8.34 10.10
N ALA A 13 10.78 -8.37 11.42
CA ALA A 13 9.48 -8.37 12.07
C ALA A 13 8.80 -6.98 12.08
N SER A 14 9.59 -5.90 12.00
CA SER A 14 9.08 -4.53 12.17
C SER A 14 8.86 -3.79 10.85
N LEU A 15 9.49 -4.20 9.76
CA LEU A 15 9.45 -3.50 8.47
C LEU A 15 8.80 -4.39 7.41
N ALA A 16 7.77 -3.86 6.76
CA ALA A 16 7.21 -4.43 5.55
C ALA A 16 7.34 -3.44 4.39
N VAL A 17 7.60 -3.97 3.20
CA VAL A 17 7.72 -3.20 1.95
C VAL A 17 6.83 -3.84 0.91
N VAL A 18 5.97 -3.04 0.30
CA VAL A 18 5.19 -3.42 -0.88
C VAL A 18 5.76 -2.63 -2.05
N SER A 19 6.26 -3.34 -3.06
CA SER A 19 6.82 -2.73 -4.26
C SER A 19 5.79 -2.66 -5.39
N GLN A 20 6.10 -1.88 -6.41
CA GLN A 20 5.29 -1.76 -7.63
C GLN A 20 5.08 -3.12 -8.33
N GLU A 21 6.13 -3.96 -8.36
CA GLU A 21 6.04 -5.28 -8.96
C GLU A 21 5.43 -6.28 -7.99
N VAL A 22 4.23 -6.77 -8.34
CA VAL A 22 3.51 -7.78 -7.54
C VAL A 22 4.00 -9.17 -7.90
N PHE A 23 4.44 -9.93 -6.90
CA PHE A 23 4.86 -11.30 -7.07
C PHE A 23 4.01 -12.25 -6.22
N LEU A 24 3.21 -13.10 -6.88
CA LEU A 24 2.42 -14.15 -6.23
C LEU A 24 2.95 -15.53 -6.62
N PHE A 25 3.02 -16.41 -5.64
CA PHE A 25 3.44 -17.79 -5.83
C PHE A 25 2.25 -18.67 -6.24
N GLU A 26 2.52 -19.74 -6.99
CA GLU A 26 1.57 -20.84 -7.15
C GLU A 26 1.34 -21.52 -5.79
N GLY A 27 0.08 -21.76 -5.42
CA GLY A 27 -0.30 -22.31 -4.13
C GLY A 27 -1.59 -21.69 -3.60
N THR A 28 -1.88 -21.87 -2.32
CA THR A 28 -3.09 -21.29 -1.73
C THR A 28 -2.96 -19.78 -1.48
N VAL A 29 -4.10 -19.09 -1.32
CA VAL A 29 -4.12 -17.71 -0.83
C VAL A 29 -3.43 -17.64 0.53
N ARG A 30 -3.69 -18.59 1.41
CA ARG A 30 -3.06 -18.71 2.73
C ARG A 30 -1.54 -18.78 2.63
N ASP A 31 -0.99 -19.65 1.78
CA ASP A 31 0.45 -19.78 1.56
C ASP A 31 1.08 -18.46 1.11
N ASN A 32 0.39 -17.76 0.20
CA ASN A 32 0.85 -16.46 -0.28
C ASN A 32 0.84 -15.39 0.80
N LEU A 33 -0.18 -15.35 1.65
CA LEU A 33 -0.30 -14.36 2.72
C LEU A 33 0.69 -14.63 3.86
N THR A 34 0.90 -15.90 4.22
CA THR A 34 1.74 -16.29 5.35
C THR A 34 3.19 -16.56 4.99
N LEU A 35 3.50 -16.69 3.68
CA LEU A 35 4.79 -17.21 3.20
C LEU A 35 5.12 -18.56 3.84
N TRP A 36 4.12 -19.47 3.88
CA TRP A 36 4.17 -20.81 4.47
C TRP A 36 4.42 -20.84 5.99
N ASP A 37 4.24 -19.73 6.69
CA ASP A 37 4.28 -19.71 8.16
C ASP A 37 2.94 -20.17 8.73
N SER A 38 2.88 -21.41 9.17
CA SER A 38 1.66 -22.02 9.73
C SER A 38 1.32 -21.50 11.14
N THR A 39 2.15 -20.66 11.75
CA THR A 39 1.90 -20.09 13.09
C THR A 39 1.04 -18.83 13.03
N VAL A 40 0.80 -18.28 11.84
CA VAL A 40 -0.03 -17.09 11.65
C VAL A 40 -1.49 -17.41 11.93
N PRO A 41 -2.13 -16.71 12.90
CA PRO A 41 -3.56 -16.91 13.21
C PRO A 41 -4.46 -16.50 12.03
N GLU A 42 -5.59 -17.17 11.89
CA GLU A 42 -6.56 -16.84 10.83
C GLU A 42 -7.14 -15.45 10.98
N GLU A 43 -7.31 -14.97 12.21
CA GLU A 43 -7.75 -13.61 12.49
C GLU A 43 -6.81 -12.56 11.88
N SER A 44 -5.49 -12.82 11.86
CA SER A 44 -4.52 -11.94 11.23
C SER A 44 -4.68 -11.89 9.71
N LEU A 45 -5.04 -13.02 9.07
CA LEU A 45 -5.33 -13.08 7.64
C LEU A 45 -6.61 -12.29 7.30
N ILE A 46 -7.68 -12.51 8.08
CA ILE A 46 -8.94 -11.79 7.91
C ILE A 46 -8.71 -10.29 8.06
N GLN A 47 -8.00 -9.88 9.10
CA GLN A 47 -7.74 -8.47 9.36
C GLN A 47 -6.91 -7.82 8.23
N ALA A 48 -5.83 -8.48 7.82
CA ALA A 48 -4.97 -7.99 6.74
C ALA A 48 -5.72 -7.88 5.41
N CYS A 49 -6.55 -8.88 5.07
CA CYS A 49 -7.38 -8.85 3.88
C CYS A 49 -8.47 -7.77 3.95
N THR A 50 -9.01 -7.51 5.15
CA THR A 50 -9.97 -6.42 5.38
C THR A 50 -9.30 -5.08 5.16
N ASP A 51 -8.12 -4.85 5.76
CA ASP A 51 -7.39 -3.59 5.62
C ASP A 51 -6.95 -3.31 4.17
N ALA A 52 -6.65 -4.37 3.40
CA ALA A 52 -6.27 -4.28 2.00
C ALA A 52 -7.48 -4.35 1.02
N GLU A 53 -8.74 -4.28 1.49
CA GLU A 53 -9.96 -4.32 0.66
C GLU A 53 -10.05 -5.54 -0.26
N ILE A 54 -9.53 -6.73 0.16
CA ILE A 54 -9.48 -7.94 -0.66
C ILE A 54 -10.27 -9.13 -0.05
N LEU A 55 -10.78 -8.99 1.19
CA LEU A 55 -11.39 -10.10 1.91
C LEU A 55 -12.55 -10.75 1.13
N ASP A 56 -13.48 -9.95 0.60
CA ASP A 56 -14.64 -10.47 -0.14
C ASP A 56 -14.21 -11.22 -1.39
N THR A 57 -13.17 -10.73 -2.07
CA THR A 57 -12.58 -11.43 -3.23
C THR A 57 -12.01 -12.79 -2.82
N VAL A 58 -11.27 -12.84 -1.71
CA VAL A 58 -10.68 -14.08 -1.18
C VAL A 58 -11.79 -15.07 -0.80
N LEU A 59 -12.81 -14.63 -0.07
CA LEU A 59 -13.91 -15.49 0.35
C LEU A 59 -14.76 -15.99 -0.83
N ALA A 60 -14.81 -15.26 -1.93
CA ALA A 60 -15.50 -15.67 -3.16
C ALA A 60 -14.73 -16.71 -3.99
N LEU A 61 -13.44 -16.90 -3.75
CA LEU A 61 -12.66 -17.96 -4.42
C LEU A 61 -13.13 -19.34 -3.94
N PRO A 62 -13.16 -20.34 -4.83
CA PRO A 62 -13.38 -21.73 -4.43
C PRO A 62 -12.34 -22.17 -3.39
N GLY A 63 -12.78 -22.40 -2.14
CA GLY A 63 -11.91 -22.74 -1.01
C GLY A 63 -11.49 -21.54 -0.14
N GLY A 64 -11.87 -20.31 -0.45
CA GLY A 64 -11.53 -19.14 0.35
C GLY A 64 -10.02 -18.96 0.51
N PHE A 65 -9.53 -18.93 1.74
CA PHE A 65 -8.07 -18.85 2.03
C PHE A 65 -7.29 -20.07 1.54
N ASP A 66 -7.94 -21.25 1.40
CA ASP A 66 -7.33 -22.47 0.85
C ASP A 66 -7.54 -22.56 -0.68
N GLY A 67 -8.18 -21.54 -1.28
CA GLY A 67 -8.33 -21.39 -2.72
C GLY A 67 -6.99 -21.26 -3.43
N GLN A 68 -6.89 -21.91 -4.61
CA GLN A 68 -5.64 -21.97 -5.37
C GLN A 68 -5.42 -20.71 -6.20
N LEU A 69 -4.24 -20.14 -6.10
CA LEU A 69 -3.70 -19.19 -7.04
C LEU A 69 -2.89 -19.94 -8.09
N ILE A 70 -3.19 -19.71 -9.35
CA ILE A 70 -2.38 -20.22 -10.45
C ILE A 70 -1.17 -19.31 -10.66
N GLU A 71 -0.22 -19.74 -11.47
CA GLU A 71 1.05 -19.05 -11.71
C GLU A 71 0.89 -17.53 -11.79
N SER A 72 1.64 -16.81 -10.98
CA SER A 72 1.61 -15.33 -10.87
C SER A 72 0.22 -14.73 -10.54
N GLY A 73 -0.69 -15.53 -9.95
CA GLY A 73 -2.04 -15.07 -9.63
C GLY A 73 -2.89 -14.73 -10.85
N ALA A 74 -2.73 -15.43 -11.98
CA ALA A 74 -3.40 -15.11 -13.23
C ALA A 74 -4.94 -15.25 -13.16
N ASN A 75 -5.48 -15.90 -12.12
CA ASN A 75 -6.91 -15.95 -11.81
C ASN A 75 -7.42 -14.72 -11.02
N LEU A 76 -6.56 -13.73 -10.76
CA LEU A 76 -6.91 -12.46 -10.14
C LEU A 76 -6.68 -11.30 -11.11
N SER A 77 -7.48 -10.23 -11.00
CA SER A 77 -7.21 -8.97 -11.72
C SER A 77 -5.93 -8.29 -11.20
N GLY A 78 -5.40 -7.32 -11.95
CA GLY A 78 -4.22 -6.54 -11.52
C GLY A 78 -4.39 -5.90 -10.14
N GLY A 79 -5.51 -5.20 -9.93
CA GLY A 79 -5.82 -4.58 -8.64
C GLY A 79 -6.07 -5.60 -7.52
N GLN A 80 -6.63 -6.78 -7.82
CA GLN A 80 -6.77 -7.85 -6.83
C GLN A 80 -5.41 -8.43 -6.42
N ARG A 81 -4.50 -8.63 -7.37
CA ARG A 81 -3.13 -9.06 -7.07
C ARG A 81 -2.41 -8.05 -6.18
N GLN A 82 -2.52 -6.76 -6.52
CA GLN A 82 -1.90 -5.68 -5.75
C GLN A 82 -2.44 -5.60 -4.32
N ARG A 83 -3.76 -5.70 -4.14
CA ARG A 83 -4.39 -5.75 -2.80
C ARG A 83 -3.97 -6.99 -2.00
N LEU A 84 -3.79 -8.14 -2.65
CA LEU A 84 -3.30 -9.35 -1.98
C LEU A 84 -1.83 -9.20 -1.54
N GLU A 85 -1.00 -8.50 -2.32
CA GLU A 85 0.38 -8.15 -1.95
C GLU A 85 0.40 -7.22 -0.74
N ILE A 86 -0.46 -6.19 -0.72
CA ILE A 86 -0.64 -5.30 0.44
C ILE A 86 -1.06 -6.14 1.66
N ALA A 87 -2.09 -7.01 1.54
CA ALA A 87 -2.52 -7.88 2.62
C ALA A 87 -1.38 -8.74 3.18
N ARG A 88 -0.53 -9.32 2.31
CA ARG A 88 0.66 -10.09 2.72
C ARG A 88 1.59 -9.27 3.61
N ALA A 89 1.84 -8.01 3.25
CA ALA A 89 2.68 -7.12 4.04
C ALA A 89 2.07 -6.82 5.43
N LEU A 90 0.73 -6.77 5.51
CA LEU A 90 0.01 -6.43 6.74
C LEU A 90 -0.18 -7.59 7.72
N VAL A 91 -0.11 -8.84 7.26
CA VAL A 91 -0.38 -10.05 8.07
C VAL A 91 0.42 -10.07 9.38
N ARG A 92 1.66 -9.59 9.36
CA ARG A 92 2.55 -9.58 10.53
C ARG A 92 2.46 -8.31 11.37
N SER A 93 1.52 -7.41 11.06
CA SER A 93 1.33 -6.13 11.75
C SER A 93 2.66 -5.36 11.93
N PRO A 94 3.31 -4.94 10.84
CA PRO A 94 4.60 -4.27 10.90
C PRO A 94 4.49 -2.93 11.63
N SER A 95 5.59 -2.48 12.27
CA SER A 95 5.66 -1.14 12.86
C SER A 95 5.92 -0.04 11.82
N ILE A 96 6.57 -0.42 10.71
CA ILE A 96 6.89 0.45 9.58
C ILE A 96 6.44 -0.23 8.31
N LEU A 97 5.59 0.43 7.55
CA LEU A 97 5.11 0.00 6.24
C LEU A 97 5.61 0.97 5.17
N VAL A 98 6.23 0.43 4.13
CA VAL A 98 6.64 1.20 2.94
C VAL A 98 5.79 0.74 1.75
N LEU A 99 5.11 1.66 1.11
CA LEU A 99 4.30 1.45 -0.09
C LEU A 99 4.96 2.22 -1.24
N ASP A 100 5.62 1.50 -2.14
CA ASP A 100 6.32 2.05 -3.30
C ASP A 100 5.46 1.82 -4.55
N GLU A 101 4.70 2.85 -4.96
CA GLU A 101 3.68 2.78 -6.03
C GLU A 101 2.70 1.59 -5.88
N ALA A 102 2.51 1.12 -4.66
CA ALA A 102 1.79 -0.11 -4.34
C ALA A 102 0.27 -0.03 -4.62
N THR A 103 -0.25 1.13 -4.99
CA THR A 103 -1.67 1.38 -5.28
C THR A 103 -1.93 1.77 -6.75
N SER A 104 -0.90 1.73 -7.61
CA SER A 104 -0.97 2.22 -8.99
C SER A 104 -2.01 1.53 -9.88
N ALA A 105 -2.32 0.24 -9.63
CA ALA A 105 -3.33 -0.53 -10.36
C ALA A 105 -4.73 -0.47 -9.72
N LEU A 106 -4.93 0.33 -8.67
CA LEU A 106 -6.19 0.49 -7.98
C LEU A 106 -6.99 1.69 -8.53
N ASP A 107 -8.31 1.61 -8.45
CA ASP A 107 -9.17 2.78 -8.61
C ASP A 107 -9.04 3.72 -7.41
N ALA A 108 -9.42 4.99 -7.60
CA ALA A 108 -9.25 6.03 -6.59
C ALA A 108 -10.01 5.75 -5.29
N GLU A 109 -11.20 5.13 -5.37
CA GLU A 109 -12.02 4.82 -4.20
C GLU A 109 -11.36 3.73 -3.36
N THR A 110 -10.92 2.63 -3.97
CA THR A 110 -10.21 1.54 -3.30
C THR A 110 -8.90 2.01 -2.67
N GLU A 111 -8.13 2.85 -3.39
CA GLU A 111 -6.89 3.43 -2.88
C GLU A 111 -7.13 4.26 -1.63
N HIS A 112 -8.15 5.13 -1.64
CA HIS A 112 -8.51 5.98 -0.50
C HIS A 112 -8.95 5.15 0.71
N LEU A 113 -9.81 4.12 0.51
CA LEU A 113 -10.23 3.22 1.59
C LEU A 113 -9.06 2.50 2.25
N ILE A 114 -8.09 2.03 1.47
CA ILE A 114 -6.89 1.39 2.01
C ILE A 114 -6.07 2.40 2.80
N ALA A 115 -5.84 3.60 2.25
CA ALA A 115 -5.08 4.66 2.93
C ALA A 115 -5.72 5.01 4.28
N ASP A 116 -7.03 5.23 4.34
CA ASP A 116 -7.77 5.53 5.57
C ASP A 116 -7.60 4.43 6.63
N ARG A 117 -7.69 3.17 6.22
CA ARG A 117 -7.49 2.04 7.13
C ARG A 117 -6.07 1.95 7.66
N LEU A 118 -5.09 2.22 6.81
CA LEU A 118 -3.68 2.23 7.21
C LEU A 118 -3.38 3.40 8.17
N LEU A 119 -3.91 4.59 7.89
CA LEU A 119 -3.77 5.77 8.77
C LEU A 119 -4.44 5.57 10.13
N ALA A 120 -5.53 4.80 10.20
CA ALA A 120 -6.19 4.46 11.46
C ALA A 120 -5.35 3.52 12.36
N ARG A 121 -4.26 2.96 11.84
CA ARG A 121 -3.35 2.08 12.58
C ARG A 121 -2.21 2.89 13.21
N ALA A 122 -1.68 2.41 14.34
CA ALA A 122 -0.52 3.01 15.00
C ALA A 122 0.82 2.58 14.35
N TRP A 123 0.89 2.64 13.01
CA TRP A 123 2.08 2.30 12.23
C TRP A 123 2.74 3.56 11.66
N THR A 124 4.04 3.50 11.38
CA THR A 124 4.67 4.48 10.51
C THR A 124 4.49 4.03 9.07
N CYS A 125 3.72 4.78 8.28
CA CYS A 125 3.52 4.50 6.87
C CYS A 125 4.33 5.48 6.02
N ILE A 126 5.18 4.96 5.15
CA ILE A 126 5.90 5.74 4.13
C ILE A 126 5.28 5.35 2.79
N MET A 127 4.65 6.30 2.11
CA MET A 127 3.90 6.04 0.90
C MET A 127 4.41 6.91 -0.25
N ASP A 128 4.76 6.25 -1.35
CA ASP A 128 4.83 6.88 -2.66
C ASP A 128 3.54 6.53 -3.40
N ALA A 129 2.67 7.52 -3.57
CA ALA A 129 1.33 7.33 -4.12
C ALA A 129 1.21 8.04 -5.47
N PRO A 130 0.56 7.39 -6.46
CA PRO A 130 0.37 7.97 -7.80
C PRO A 130 -0.59 9.16 -7.78
N ARG A 131 -1.42 9.28 -6.74
CA ARG A 131 -2.41 10.36 -6.60
C ARG A 131 -2.10 11.25 -5.42
N LEU A 132 -2.01 12.55 -5.67
CA LEU A 132 -1.75 13.55 -4.62
C LEU A 132 -2.90 13.65 -3.60
N SER A 133 -4.13 13.29 -3.98
CA SER A 133 -5.28 13.22 -3.05
C SER A 133 -5.05 12.21 -1.92
N THR A 134 -4.36 11.11 -2.19
CA THR A 134 -4.11 10.05 -1.21
C THR A 134 -3.15 10.48 -0.09
N ILE A 135 -2.20 11.37 -0.40
CA ILE A 135 -1.19 11.83 0.58
C ILE A 135 -1.61 13.11 1.33
N ARG A 136 -2.75 13.71 0.98
CA ARG A 136 -3.19 14.99 1.53
C ARG A 136 -3.31 15.00 3.05
N ASP A 137 -3.80 13.90 3.63
CA ASP A 137 -4.05 13.75 5.06
C ASP A 137 -2.87 13.10 5.81
N SER A 138 -1.70 13.01 5.16
CA SER A 138 -0.47 12.53 5.79
C SER A 138 0.05 13.53 6.83
N ASP A 139 0.64 13.02 7.92
CA ASP A 139 1.28 13.84 8.97
C ASP A 139 2.41 14.71 8.41
N GLU A 140 3.10 14.21 7.39
CA GLU A 140 4.20 14.89 6.73
C GLU A 140 4.30 14.49 5.26
N ILE A 141 4.48 15.48 4.40
CA ILE A 141 4.73 15.33 2.97
C ILE A 141 6.16 15.77 2.69
N ILE A 142 6.90 14.96 1.95
CA ILE A 142 8.26 15.25 1.50
C ILE A 142 8.26 15.31 -0.03
N VAL A 143 8.61 16.46 -0.58
CA VAL A 143 8.76 16.65 -2.03
C VAL A 143 10.23 16.49 -2.40
N LEU A 144 10.50 15.61 -3.36
CA LEU A 144 11.83 15.33 -3.87
C LEU A 144 12.02 15.98 -5.25
N GLU A 145 13.11 16.70 -5.44
CA GLU A 145 13.55 17.22 -6.73
C GLU A 145 15.02 16.88 -6.97
N ALA A 146 15.34 16.29 -8.09
CA ALA A 146 16.69 15.88 -8.47
C ALA A 146 17.43 15.10 -7.34
N GLY A 147 16.71 14.20 -6.64
CA GLY A 147 17.25 13.37 -5.55
C GLY A 147 17.51 14.12 -4.24
N ARG A 148 16.95 15.31 -4.07
CA ARG A 148 17.07 16.12 -2.85
C ARG A 148 15.70 16.51 -2.34
N ILE A 149 15.57 16.70 -1.04
CA ILE A 149 14.36 17.24 -0.43
C ILE A 149 14.26 18.72 -0.84
N ALA A 150 13.25 19.03 -1.66
CA ALA A 150 12.91 20.38 -2.08
C ALA A 150 11.99 21.07 -1.07
N GLU A 151 10.97 20.35 -0.60
CA GLU A 151 9.99 20.85 0.38
C GLU A 151 9.64 19.75 1.37
N ARG A 152 9.19 20.17 2.56
CA ARG A 152 8.80 19.29 3.64
C ARG A 152 7.80 19.99 4.55
N GLY A 153 6.66 19.35 4.87
CA GLY A 153 5.64 19.92 5.75
C GLY A 153 4.30 19.21 5.61
N THR A 154 3.27 19.75 6.23
CA THR A 154 1.88 19.29 6.04
C THR A 154 1.32 19.82 4.72
N HIS A 155 0.20 19.23 4.25
CA HIS A 155 -0.53 19.74 3.09
C HIS A 155 -0.79 21.26 3.20
N THR A 156 -1.28 21.71 4.34
CA THR A 156 -1.62 23.13 4.57
C THR A 156 -0.39 24.03 4.46
N ASP A 157 0.74 23.62 5.07
CA ASP A 157 1.97 24.39 5.03
C ASP A 157 2.51 24.53 3.61
N LEU A 158 2.59 23.39 2.89
CA LEU A 158 3.14 23.35 1.54
C LEU A 158 2.23 24.05 0.51
N TRP A 159 0.92 23.95 0.69
CA TRP A 159 -0.04 24.69 -0.15
C TRP A 159 0.12 26.20 0.01
N GLN A 160 0.27 26.70 1.27
CA GLN A 160 0.45 28.11 1.54
C GLN A 160 1.81 28.66 1.05
N GLN A 161 2.84 27.81 1.01
CA GLN A 161 4.15 28.19 0.45
C GLN A 161 4.08 28.46 -1.06
N GLY A 162 3.15 27.85 -1.78
CA GLY A 162 2.99 28.03 -3.23
C GLY A 162 4.15 27.51 -4.07
N GLY A 163 4.90 26.51 -3.56
CA GLY A 163 6.08 25.95 -4.18
C GLY A 163 5.79 24.74 -5.10
N TYR A 164 6.71 23.76 -5.12
CA TYR A 164 6.62 22.57 -5.97
C TYR A 164 5.37 21.74 -5.67
N TYR A 165 5.04 21.54 -4.40
CA TYR A 165 3.84 20.80 -3.98
C TYR A 165 2.56 21.41 -4.54
N ALA A 166 2.42 22.72 -4.37
CA ALA A 166 1.23 23.45 -4.86
C ALA A 166 1.13 23.39 -6.40
N ALA A 167 2.28 23.49 -7.10
CA ALA A 167 2.31 23.37 -8.56
C ALA A 167 1.90 21.96 -9.04
N LEU A 168 2.35 20.89 -8.35
CA LEU A 168 1.96 19.51 -8.65
C LEU A 168 0.46 19.29 -8.45
N LEU A 169 -0.13 19.81 -7.36
CA LEU A 169 -1.57 19.72 -7.11
C LEU A 169 -2.37 20.41 -8.22
N GLN A 170 -2.02 21.64 -8.57
CA GLN A 170 -2.71 22.39 -9.63
C GLN A 170 -2.63 21.67 -10.98
N ALA A 171 -1.47 21.06 -11.30
CA ALA A 171 -1.29 20.28 -12.52
C ALA A 171 -2.17 19.01 -12.52
N SER A 172 -2.33 18.34 -11.38
CA SER A 172 -3.15 17.14 -11.27
C SER A 172 -4.66 17.44 -11.34
N GLU A 173 -5.10 18.54 -10.77
CA GLU A 173 -6.51 18.98 -10.82
C GLU A 173 -6.88 19.45 -12.24
N GLY A 174 -5.99 20.16 -12.93
CA GLY A 174 -6.19 20.59 -14.32
C GLY A 174 -6.20 19.44 -15.35
N ALA A 175 -5.57 18.31 -15.04
CA ALA A 175 -5.61 17.12 -15.90
C ALA A 175 -6.92 16.34 -15.79
N GLY A 176 -7.64 16.45 -14.66
CA GLY A 176 -8.93 15.78 -14.44
C GLY A 176 -10.13 16.43 -15.13
N GLU A 177 -10.04 17.68 -15.57
CA GLU A 177 -11.13 18.37 -16.24
C GLU A 177 -11.24 18.07 -17.74
N PHE A 178 -10.26 17.45 -18.34
CA PHE A 178 -10.26 17.15 -19.80
C PHE A 178 -10.84 15.79 -20.19
N ASP A 179 -11.11 14.89 -19.23
CA ASP A 179 -11.66 13.54 -19.51
C ASP A 179 -13.19 13.44 -19.37
N SER A 180 -13.92 14.55 -19.16
CA SER A 180 -15.37 14.52 -18.98
C SER A 180 -16.21 15.00 -20.17
N ASP A 181 -15.58 15.27 -21.35
CA ASP A 181 -16.27 15.62 -22.60
C ASP A 181 -15.77 14.74 -23.76
N GLY A 182 -16.26 13.50 -23.82
CA GLY A 182 -16.00 12.58 -24.94
C GLY A 182 -17.04 11.46 -24.99
#